data_6e04395a42f3fb367a1a31748c679503
#
_entry.id   6e04395a42f3fb367a1a31748c679503
#
_cell.length_a   1.000
_cell.length_b   1.000
_cell.length_c   1.000
_cell.angle_alpha   90.00
_cell.angle_beta   90.00
_cell.angle_gamma   90.00
#
_symmetry.space_group_name_H-M   'P 1'
#
loop_
_entity.id
_entity.type
_entity.pdbx_description
1 polymer ?
#
loop_
_entity_poly.entity_id
_entity_poly.type
_entity_poly.pdbx_seq_one_letter_code
_entity_poly.pdbx_strand_id
1 'polypeptide(L)'
;GLSQQKFRRCVAMTINASGLEFKELNERIRNTEEDVEIKECMGQRFIASGLSGKHIKISGVPGNALGACLKGAEISVFANAQDAVGDTMNDGGIYIYGNIGDAAGYAMRGGEIFVKGNAGYRAGIHMKAYKEKHPTLVIGGRCGSFLGEYQAGGTIVVLGLNKDGKNIVGNFPCTGMHGGKMFLRGTCDNIKFPQQVTTHIASDDEKSEIEDLLKRFCDMYGLNFSDIYNEKFTVVLPDTKNPFKQMYVTN
;
A
#
# COMPACT_ATOMS: atom_id res chain seq x y z
N GLY A 1 17.94 -38.03 6.63
CA GLY A 1 18.44 -37.25 5.52
C GLY A 1 17.77 -35.91 5.48
N LEU A 2 18.37 -34.88 6.10
CA LEU A 2 17.93 -33.50 6.01
C LEU A 2 18.28 -32.97 4.62
N SER A 3 17.28 -32.69 3.80
CA SER A 3 17.45 -32.08 2.50
C SER A 3 17.99 -30.66 2.68
N GLN A 4 19.24 -30.46 2.29
CA GLN A 4 19.80 -29.12 2.08
C GLN A 4 19.02 -28.46 0.95
N GLN A 5 18.02 -27.62 1.30
CA GLN A 5 17.51 -26.63 0.36
C GLN A 5 18.66 -25.66 0.05
N LYS A 6 19.26 -25.86 -1.10
CA LYS A 6 20.22 -24.92 -1.69
C LYS A 6 19.51 -23.56 -1.83
N PHE A 7 19.83 -22.62 -0.96
CA PHE A 7 19.64 -21.20 -1.24
C PHE A 7 20.40 -20.88 -2.53
N ARG A 8 19.74 -20.93 -3.66
CA ARG A 8 20.25 -20.27 -4.85
C ARG A 8 20.28 -18.77 -4.51
N ARG A 9 21.47 -18.23 -4.27
CA ARG A 9 21.71 -16.80 -4.46
C ARG A 9 21.39 -16.54 -5.92
N CYS A 10 20.16 -16.10 -6.23
CA CYS A 10 19.88 -15.51 -7.52
C CYS A 10 20.78 -14.27 -7.62
N VAL A 11 21.67 -14.27 -8.57
CA VAL A 11 22.48 -13.10 -8.90
C VAL A 11 21.49 -12.10 -9.50
N ALA A 12 21.25 -10.97 -8.82
CA ALA A 12 20.38 -9.94 -9.35
C ALA A 12 21.10 -9.19 -10.47
N MET A 13 20.41 -8.97 -11.59
CA MET A 13 20.91 -8.09 -12.64
C MET A 13 20.90 -6.63 -12.15
N THR A 14 22.04 -5.96 -12.18
CA THR A 14 22.12 -4.53 -11.83
C THR A 14 21.89 -3.67 -13.06
N ILE A 15 20.96 -2.73 -12.98
CA ILE A 15 20.68 -1.73 -14.02
C ILE A 15 20.93 -0.34 -13.43
N ASN A 16 21.87 0.42 -14.01
CA ASN A 16 21.98 1.84 -13.71
C ASN A 16 20.94 2.60 -14.55
N ALA A 17 20.00 3.29 -13.88
CA ALA A 17 18.91 4.00 -14.52
C ALA A 17 19.27 5.45 -14.93
N SER A 18 20.46 5.93 -14.56
CA SER A 18 20.90 7.28 -14.93
C SER A 18 20.88 7.48 -16.44
N GLY A 19 20.14 8.49 -16.89
CA GLY A 19 20.02 8.80 -18.33
C GLY A 19 19.16 7.84 -19.14
N LEU A 20 18.60 6.77 -18.52
CA LEU A 20 17.69 5.87 -19.23
C LEU A 20 16.28 6.46 -19.29
N GLU A 21 15.70 6.39 -20.49
CA GLU A 21 14.27 6.62 -20.67
C GLU A 21 13.46 5.49 -20.03
N PHE A 22 12.27 5.80 -19.52
CA PHE A 22 11.45 4.83 -18.80
C PHE A 22 11.07 3.59 -19.64
N LYS A 23 10.93 3.73 -20.96
CA LYS A 23 10.66 2.61 -21.86
C LYS A 23 11.82 1.63 -21.92
N GLU A 24 13.01 2.16 -22.11
CA GLU A 24 14.24 1.35 -22.17
C GLU A 24 14.48 0.62 -20.83
N LEU A 25 14.32 1.33 -19.69
CA LEU A 25 14.46 0.70 -18.38
C LEU A 25 13.49 -0.49 -18.24
N ASN A 26 12.21 -0.30 -18.58
CA ASN A 26 11.22 -1.36 -18.48
C ASN A 26 11.47 -2.53 -19.45
N GLU A 27 12.00 -2.29 -20.63
CA GLU A 27 12.43 -3.35 -21.56
C GLU A 27 13.56 -4.19 -20.97
N ARG A 28 14.57 -3.56 -20.39
CA ARG A 28 15.68 -4.27 -19.70
C ARG A 28 15.18 -5.14 -18.57
N ILE A 29 14.24 -4.61 -17.73
CA ILE A 29 13.63 -5.38 -16.64
C ILE A 29 12.85 -6.59 -17.16
N ARG A 30 12.12 -6.46 -18.28
CA ARG A 30 11.33 -7.56 -18.85
C ARG A 30 12.18 -8.64 -19.52
N ASN A 31 13.28 -8.23 -20.12
CA ASN A 31 14.14 -9.12 -20.94
C ASN A 31 15.09 -9.98 -20.09
N THR A 32 15.17 -9.78 -18.79
CA THR A 32 15.94 -10.67 -17.88
C THR A 32 15.00 -11.64 -17.17
N GLU A 33 15.48 -12.84 -16.90
CA GLU A 33 14.81 -13.80 -15.99
C GLU A 33 15.25 -13.65 -14.53
N GLU A 34 16.26 -12.83 -14.27
CA GLU A 34 16.82 -12.59 -12.96
C GLU A 34 16.04 -11.56 -12.16
N ASP A 35 16.22 -11.56 -10.84
CA ASP A 35 15.88 -10.42 -9.99
C ASP A 35 16.68 -9.19 -10.41
N VAL A 36 16.15 -7.99 -10.14
CA VAL A 36 16.74 -6.74 -10.65
C VAL A 36 17.07 -5.78 -9.51
N GLU A 37 18.27 -5.23 -9.53
CA GLU A 37 18.67 -4.09 -8.71
C GLU A 37 18.80 -2.84 -9.59
N ILE A 38 17.93 -1.84 -9.40
CA ILE A 38 17.97 -0.57 -10.13
C ILE A 38 18.72 0.45 -9.27
N LYS A 39 19.75 1.05 -9.83
CA LYS A 39 20.54 2.12 -9.22
C LYS A 39 20.30 3.44 -9.93
N GLU A 40 20.45 4.54 -9.17
CA GLU A 40 20.33 5.91 -9.68
C GLU A 40 18.99 6.18 -10.39
N CYS A 41 17.90 5.60 -9.85
CA CYS A 41 16.56 5.86 -10.34
C CYS A 41 16.19 7.33 -10.07
N MET A 42 15.74 8.03 -11.10
CA MET A 42 15.40 9.45 -11.02
C MET A 42 14.16 9.75 -11.89
N GLY A 43 12.98 9.41 -11.36
CA GLY A 43 11.71 9.77 -11.97
C GLY A 43 11.25 8.90 -13.15
N GLN A 44 11.91 7.77 -13.44
CA GLN A 44 11.42 6.85 -14.47
C GLN A 44 10.05 6.30 -14.07
N ARG A 45 9.09 6.44 -14.99
CA ARG A 45 7.68 6.08 -14.77
C ARG A 45 7.39 4.63 -15.13
N PHE A 46 6.27 4.10 -14.62
CA PHE A 46 5.74 2.78 -14.97
C PHE A 46 6.70 1.63 -14.72
N ILE A 47 7.66 1.79 -13.80
CA ILE A 47 8.62 0.73 -13.49
C ILE A 47 7.85 -0.52 -13.04
N ALA A 48 8.20 -1.68 -13.62
CA ALA A 48 7.61 -2.98 -13.33
C ALA A 48 6.11 -3.11 -13.61
N SER A 49 5.55 -2.25 -14.47
CA SER A 49 4.13 -2.32 -14.83
C SER A 49 3.75 -3.69 -15.38
N GLY A 50 2.70 -4.31 -14.77
CA GLY A 50 2.18 -5.62 -15.16
C GLY A 50 3.08 -6.81 -14.88
N LEU A 51 4.16 -6.63 -14.13
CA LEU A 51 5.19 -7.65 -13.90
C LEU A 51 4.76 -8.70 -12.89
N SER A 52 5.29 -9.92 -13.05
CA SER A 52 5.12 -11.06 -12.13
C SER A 52 6.45 -11.76 -11.87
N GLY A 53 6.52 -12.50 -10.75
CA GLY A 53 7.56 -13.49 -10.48
C GLY A 53 8.99 -12.97 -10.31
N LYS A 54 9.18 -11.67 -10.06
CA LYS A 54 10.51 -11.06 -9.85
C LYS A 54 10.57 -10.25 -8.56
N HIS A 55 11.79 -10.14 -8.01
CA HIS A 55 12.10 -9.16 -6.98
C HIS A 55 12.89 -8.00 -7.58
N ILE A 56 12.42 -6.78 -7.34
CA ILE A 56 13.04 -5.56 -7.84
C ILE A 56 13.40 -4.68 -6.66
N LYS A 57 14.67 -4.32 -6.56
CA LYS A 57 15.18 -3.36 -5.59
C LYS A 57 15.52 -2.06 -6.28
N ILE A 58 15.06 -0.93 -5.74
CA ILE A 58 15.25 0.39 -6.35
C ILE A 58 15.97 1.30 -5.36
N SER A 59 17.14 1.78 -5.77
CA SER A 59 17.86 2.89 -5.15
C SER A 59 17.63 4.15 -5.97
N GLY A 60 17.15 5.22 -5.31
CA GLY A 60 16.69 6.44 -5.96
C GLY A 60 15.17 6.56 -5.92
N VAL A 61 14.61 7.55 -6.62
CA VAL A 61 13.20 7.90 -6.58
C VAL A 61 12.50 7.49 -7.88
N PRO A 62 11.71 6.42 -7.89
CA PRO A 62 10.91 6.06 -9.05
C PRO A 62 9.82 7.10 -9.30
N GLY A 63 9.50 7.30 -10.57
CA GLY A 63 8.42 8.18 -11.03
C GLY A 63 7.03 7.57 -10.86
N ASN A 64 6.04 8.24 -11.45
CA ASN A 64 4.64 7.88 -11.34
C ASN A 64 4.35 6.47 -11.84
N ALA A 65 3.30 5.85 -11.26
CA ALA A 65 2.77 4.55 -11.64
C ALA A 65 3.78 3.38 -11.48
N LEU A 66 4.63 3.45 -10.44
CA LEU A 66 5.45 2.33 -10.01
C LEU A 66 4.55 1.11 -9.72
N GLY A 67 4.83 -0.03 -10.33
CA GLY A 67 4.07 -1.26 -10.11
C GLY A 67 2.62 -1.20 -10.59
N ALA A 68 2.29 -0.32 -11.54
CA ALA A 68 0.95 -0.30 -12.11
C ALA A 68 0.56 -1.66 -12.70
N CYS A 69 -0.66 -2.13 -12.42
CA CYS A 69 -1.16 -3.44 -12.86
C CYS A 69 -0.28 -4.64 -12.44
N LEU A 70 0.52 -4.50 -11.38
CA LEU A 70 1.42 -5.57 -10.90
C LEU A 70 0.67 -6.90 -10.72
N LYS A 71 1.32 -8.02 -11.05
CA LYS A 71 0.71 -9.35 -11.09
C LYS A 71 1.48 -10.40 -10.27
N GLY A 72 2.15 -9.99 -9.19
CA GLY A 72 2.84 -10.93 -8.30
C GLY A 72 4.36 -10.72 -8.21
N ALA A 73 4.91 -9.66 -8.80
CA ALA A 73 6.28 -9.24 -8.51
C ALA A 73 6.35 -8.52 -7.15
N GLU A 74 7.55 -8.44 -6.58
CA GLU A 74 7.83 -7.68 -5.37
C GLU A 74 8.78 -6.53 -5.68
N ILE A 75 8.47 -5.34 -5.18
CA ILE A 75 9.25 -4.12 -5.42
C ILE A 75 9.61 -3.48 -4.09
N SER A 76 10.90 -3.29 -3.82
CA SER A 76 11.40 -2.53 -2.67
C SER A 76 12.07 -1.24 -3.11
N VAL A 77 11.63 -0.10 -2.57
CA VAL A 77 12.18 1.24 -2.86
C VAL A 77 12.81 1.81 -1.62
N PHE A 78 14.13 2.02 -1.63
CA PHE A 78 14.89 2.54 -0.49
C PHE A 78 14.93 4.08 -0.42
N ALA A 79 13.93 4.74 -0.97
CA ALA A 79 13.74 6.18 -1.01
C ALA A 79 12.25 6.51 -1.05
N ASN A 80 11.90 7.75 -1.42
CA ASN A 80 10.52 8.12 -1.74
C ASN A 80 10.09 7.55 -3.09
N ALA A 81 8.77 7.46 -3.32
CA ALA A 81 8.18 7.23 -4.63
C ALA A 81 7.18 8.35 -4.97
N GLN A 82 6.89 8.54 -6.25
CA GLN A 82 5.97 9.56 -6.72
C GLN A 82 4.51 9.08 -6.68
N ASP A 83 3.65 9.61 -7.57
CA ASP A 83 2.21 9.36 -7.54
C ASP A 83 1.81 8.00 -8.14
N ALA A 84 0.60 7.55 -7.83
CA ALA A 84 -0.05 6.36 -8.37
C ALA A 84 0.75 5.06 -8.19
N VAL A 85 1.45 4.92 -7.07
CA VAL A 85 2.12 3.66 -6.69
C VAL A 85 1.08 2.55 -6.59
N GLY A 86 1.26 1.44 -7.33
CA GLY A 86 0.37 0.30 -7.31
C GLY A 86 -1.01 0.55 -7.95
N ASP A 87 -1.09 1.50 -8.90
CA ASP A 87 -2.32 1.73 -9.67
C ASP A 87 -2.82 0.43 -10.30
N THR A 88 -4.07 0.09 -10.03
CA THR A 88 -4.72 -1.14 -10.53
C THR A 88 -3.93 -2.42 -10.25
N MET A 89 -3.13 -2.44 -9.19
CA MET A 89 -2.36 -3.62 -8.79
C MET A 89 -3.28 -4.81 -8.54
N ASN A 90 -2.89 -5.99 -9.03
CA ASN A 90 -3.69 -7.21 -8.93
C ASN A 90 -3.12 -8.24 -7.96
N ASP A 91 -1.80 -8.21 -7.72
CA ASP A 91 -1.09 -9.14 -6.84
C ASP A 91 0.36 -8.71 -6.63
N GLY A 92 1.05 -9.30 -5.63
CA GLY A 92 2.43 -9.01 -5.30
C GLY A 92 2.59 -8.01 -4.18
N GLY A 93 3.76 -7.38 -4.08
CA GLY A 93 4.11 -6.47 -2.98
C GLY A 93 4.87 -5.24 -3.45
N ILE A 94 4.57 -4.08 -2.85
CA ILE A 94 5.34 -2.84 -3.05
C ILE A 94 5.69 -2.28 -1.67
N TYR A 95 6.98 -2.13 -1.41
CA TYR A 95 7.52 -1.78 -0.11
C TYR A 95 8.37 -0.52 -0.20
N ILE A 96 7.88 0.59 0.37
CA ILE A 96 8.49 1.91 0.27
C ILE A 96 9.10 2.32 1.61
N TYR A 97 10.40 2.59 1.64
CA TYR A 97 11.13 3.01 2.85
C TYR A 97 11.05 4.52 3.13
N GLY A 98 10.57 5.30 2.18
CA GLY A 98 10.31 6.74 2.31
C GLY A 98 8.82 7.09 2.31
N ASN A 99 8.50 8.25 1.72
CA ASN A 99 7.15 8.74 1.50
C ASN A 99 6.66 8.41 0.09
N ILE A 100 5.35 8.46 -0.11
CA ILE A 100 4.72 8.36 -1.44
C ILE A 100 3.87 9.58 -1.74
N GLY A 101 3.65 9.85 -3.03
CA GLY A 101 2.77 10.89 -3.51
C GLY A 101 1.28 10.52 -3.43
N ASP A 102 0.50 11.06 -4.36
CA ASP A 102 -0.95 10.94 -4.41
C ASP A 102 -1.42 9.64 -5.05
N ALA A 103 -2.66 9.24 -4.77
CA ALA A 103 -3.37 8.12 -5.37
C ALA A 103 -2.67 6.75 -5.28
N ALA A 104 -1.88 6.51 -4.23
CA ALA A 104 -1.31 5.18 -3.98
C ALA A 104 -2.42 4.13 -3.81
N GLY A 105 -2.28 2.97 -4.46
CA GLY A 105 -3.28 1.91 -4.43
C GLY A 105 -4.58 2.28 -5.16
N TYR A 106 -4.55 3.22 -6.12
CA TYR A 106 -5.72 3.55 -6.94
C TYR A 106 -6.29 2.30 -7.61
N ALA A 107 -7.58 2.03 -7.39
CA ALA A 107 -8.28 0.87 -7.94
C ALA A 107 -7.56 -0.48 -7.74
N MET A 108 -6.72 -0.59 -6.71
CA MET A 108 -5.99 -1.81 -6.35
C MET A 108 -6.97 -2.95 -6.06
N ARG A 109 -6.71 -4.15 -6.57
CA ARG A 109 -7.61 -5.32 -6.50
C ARG A 109 -7.02 -6.51 -5.74
N GLY A 110 -5.76 -6.47 -5.40
CA GLY A 110 -5.04 -7.52 -4.67
C GLY A 110 -3.60 -7.11 -4.42
N GLY A 111 -2.87 -7.94 -3.67
CA GLY A 111 -1.52 -7.65 -3.23
C GLY A 111 -1.46 -6.65 -2.07
N GLU A 112 -0.26 -6.20 -1.76
CA GLU A 112 -0.03 -5.31 -0.62
C GLU A 112 0.93 -4.16 -0.96
N ILE A 113 0.66 -3.01 -0.35
CA ILE A 113 1.55 -1.84 -0.41
C ILE A 113 1.86 -1.43 1.02
N PHE A 114 3.14 -1.45 1.41
CA PHE A 114 3.63 -0.92 2.68
C PHE A 114 4.44 0.34 2.45
N VAL A 115 4.16 1.37 3.23
CA VAL A 115 4.86 2.65 3.18
C VAL A 115 5.35 3.01 4.58
N LYS A 116 6.65 3.11 4.78
CA LYS A 116 7.21 3.50 6.07
C LYS A 116 6.84 4.93 6.47
N GLY A 117 6.87 5.84 5.51
CA GLY A 117 6.59 7.27 5.68
C GLY A 117 5.13 7.66 5.46
N ASN A 118 4.95 8.85 4.93
CA ASN A 118 3.63 9.45 4.67
C ASN A 118 3.13 9.14 3.25
N ALA A 119 1.82 9.21 3.07
CA ALA A 119 1.15 9.18 1.78
C ALA A 119 0.43 10.52 1.49
N GLY A 120 0.35 10.89 0.22
CA GLY A 120 -0.37 12.06 -0.25
C GLY A 120 -1.88 11.89 -0.23
N TYR A 121 -2.57 12.64 -1.10
CA TYR A 121 -4.03 12.61 -1.25
C TYR A 121 -4.50 11.32 -1.90
N ARG A 122 -5.76 10.91 -1.60
CA ARG A 122 -6.48 9.81 -2.27
C ARG A 122 -5.77 8.46 -2.22
N ALA A 123 -5.01 8.17 -1.16
CA ALA A 123 -4.49 6.82 -0.96
C ALA A 123 -5.65 5.83 -0.81
N GLY A 124 -5.60 4.69 -1.50
CA GLY A 124 -6.65 3.66 -1.49
C GLY A 124 -7.95 4.04 -2.20
N ILE A 125 -7.95 5.12 -3.00
CA ILE A 125 -9.14 5.51 -3.79
C ILE A 125 -9.57 4.37 -4.72
N HIS A 126 -10.89 4.07 -4.76
CA HIS A 126 -11.48 2.97 -5.53
C HIS A 126 -10.88 1.59 -5.27
N MET A 127 -10.16 1.39 -4.15
CA MET A 127 -9.63 0.08 -3.78
C MET A 127 -10.76 -0.93 -3.60
N LYS A 128 -10.63 -2.13 -4.18
CA LYS A 128 -11.72 -3.09 -4.29
C LYS A 128 -11.18 -4.52 -4.18
N ALA A 129 -11.77 -5.35 -3.34
CA ALA A 129 -11.50 -6.77 -3.34
C ALA A 129 -12.02 -7.44 -4.63
N TYR A 130 -11.27 -8.41 -5.16
CA TYR A 130 -11.65 -9.11 -6.37
C TYR A 130 -11.45 -10.61 -6.23
N LYS A 131 -12.53 -11.37 -6.27
CA LYS A 131 -12.55 -12.83 -6.01
C LYS A 131 -11.94 -13.10 -4.63
N GLU A 132 -10.99 -14.02 -4.56
CA GLU A 132 -10.25 -14.37 -3.34
C GLU A 132 -9.15 -13.38 -2.97
N LYS A 133 -8.91 -12.34 -3.79
CA LYS A 133 -7.84 -11.37 -3.58
C LYS A 133 -8.33 -10.22 -2.71
N HIS A 134 -7.54 -9.90 -1.70
CA HIS A 134 -7.83 -8.87 -0.72
C HIS A 134 -6.71 -7.83 -0.72
N PRO A 135 -6.89 -6.66 -1.37
CA PRO A 135 -5.85 -5.64 -1.42
C PRO A 135 -5.62 -5.03 -0.04
N THR A 136 -4.36 -4.75 0.27
CA THR A 136 -3.96 -4.21 1.56
C THR A 136 -3.01 -3.03 1.39
N LEU A 137 -3.28 -1.94 2.12
CA LEU A 137 -2.45 -0.74 2.14
C LEU A 137 -2.11 -0.37 3.57
N VAL A 138 -0.82 -0.35 3.93
CA VAL A 138 -0.34 0.07 5.26
C VAL A 138 0.55 1.30 5.14
N ILE A 139 0.17 2.37 5.82
CA ILE A 139 0.89 3.63 5.87
C ILE A 139 1.43 3.85 7.29
N GLY A 140 2.76 3.87 7.43
CA GLY A 140 3.43 4.09 8.71
C GLY A 140 3.28 5.51 9.23
N GLY A 141 3.33 6.50 8.35
CA GLY A 141 3.11 7.91 8.68
C GLY A 141 1.65 8.33 8.59
N ARG A 142 1.43 9.50 8.03
CA ARG A 142 0.13 10.14 7.83
C ARG A 142 -0.35 10.01 6.40
N CYS A 143 -1.65 10.10 6.19
CA CYS A 143 -2.26 10.24 4.86
C CYS A 143 -2.78 11.67 4.64
N GLY A 144 -2.75 12.12 3.40
CA GLY A 144 -3.44 13.33 2.96
C GLY A 144 -4.96 13.17 2.96
N SER A 145 -5.65 14.13 2.35
CA SER A 145 -7.12 14.15 2.28
C SER A 145 -7.66 13.08 1.32
N PHE A 146 -8.95 12.73 1.49
CA PHE A 146 -9.67 11.75 0.68
C PHE A 146 -9.11 10.33 0.75
N LEU A 147 -8.54 9.94 1.90
CA LEU A 147 -8.11 8.56 2.16
C LEU A 147 -9.29 7.59 1.99
N GLY A 148 -9.12 6.53 1.21
CA GLY A 148 -10.15 5.51 0.99
C GLY A 148 -11.42 6.03 0.30
N GLU A 149 -11.31 7.10 -0.51
CA GLU A 149 -12.42 7.62 -1.29
C GLU A 149 -12.97 6.54 -2.23
N TYR A 150 -14.28 6.27 -2.17
CA TYR A 150 -14.95 5.19 -2.90
C TYR A 150 -14.34 3.79 -2.68
N GLN A 151 -13.75 3.54 -1.52
CA GLN A 151 -13.28 2.19 -1.18
C GLN A 151 -14.44 1.19 -1.23
N ALA A 152 -14.26 0.09 -1.96
CA ALA A 152 -15.25 -0.96 -2.17
C ALA A 152 -14.83 -2.32 -1.60
N GLY A 153 -13.62 -2.43 -1.04
CA GLY A 153 -13.07 -3.65 -0.44
C GLY A 153 -11.64 -3.48 0.02
N GLY A 154 -11.06 -4.52 0.58
CA GLY A 154 -9.70 -4.53 1.10
C GLY A 154 -9.53 -3.85 2.45
N THR A 155 -8.28 -3.79 2.92
CA THR A 155 -7.91 -3.24 4.22
C THR A 155 -6.93 -2.09 4.07
N ILE A 156 -7.22 -0.97 4.72
CA ILE A 156 -6.30 0.17 4.85
C ILE A 156 -5.92 0.32 6.32
N VAL A 157 -4.63 0.44 6.61
CA VAL A 157 -4.11 0.71 7.97
C VAL A 157 -3.25 1.96 7.94
N VAL A 158 -3.53 2.91 8.84
CA VAL A 158 -2.72 4.13 8.99
C VAL A 158 -2.22 4.20 10.44
N LEU A 159 -0.90 4.30 10.61
CA LEU A 159 -0.27 4.22 11.93
C LEU A 159 0.07 5.58 12.53
N GLY A 160 0.28 6.62 11.70
CA GLY A 160 0.56 7.96 12.18
C GLY A 160 1.81 8.06 13.05
N LEU A 161 2.85 7.28 12.76
CA LEU A 161 4.08 7.23 13.57
C LEU A 161 4.80 8.59 13.60
N ASN A 162 4.69 9.37 12.52
CA ASN A 162 5.34 10.68 12.34
C ASN A 162 4.31 11.82 12.30
N LYS A 163 3.28 11.76 13.14
CA LYS A 163 2.15 12.72 13.05
C LYS A 163 2.46 14.15 13.56
N ASP A 164 3.55 14.37 14.27
CA ASP A 164 4.00 15.68 14.75
C ASP A 164 2.86 16.56 15.34
N GLY A 165 1.98 15.95 16.16
CA GLY A 165 0.80 16.62 16.70
C GLY A 165 -0.35 16.88 15.73
N LYS A 166 -0.20 16.55 14.43
CA LYS A 166 -1.26 16.66 13.43
C LYS A 166 -2.12 15.39 13.37
N ASN A 167 -3.29 15.48 12.76
CA ASN A 167 -4.14 14.31 12.52
C ASN A 167 -3.44 13.30 11.62
N ILE A 168 -3.69 12.02 11.85
CA ILE A 168 -3.11 10.94 11.05
C ILE A 168 -3.67 10.86 9.64
N VAL A 169 -4.85 11.44 9.40
CA VAL A 169 -5.46 11.60 8.08
C VAL A 169 -5.87 13.06 7.84
N GLY A 170 -5.89 13.48 6.59
CA GLY A 170 -6.36 14.79 6.17
C GLY A 170 -7.89 14.89 6.17
N ASN A 171 -8.43 15.82 5.38
CA ASN A 171 -9.86 16.08 5.29
C ASN A 171 -10.58 15.01 4.44
N PHE A 172 -11.88 14.84 4.71
CA PHE A 172 -12.79 14.01 3.92
C PHE A 172 -12.35 12.54 3.74
N PRO A 173 -11.85 11.84 4.80
CA PRO A 173 -11.57 10.43 4.67
C PRO A 173 -12.86 9.63 4.42
N CYS A 174 -12.75 8.51 3.73
CA CYS A 174 -13.83 7.56 3.48
C CYS A 174 -15.03 8.12 2.70
N THR A 175 -14.90 9.23 1.98
CA THR A 175 -15.96 9.76 1.13
C THR A 175 -16.41 8.71 0.12
N GLY A 176 -17.70 8.35 0.11
CA GLY A 176 -18.24 7.32 -0.79
C GLY A 176 -17.81 5.88 -0.48
N MET A 177 -17.15 5.62 0.64
CA MET A 177 -16.79 4.27 1.05
C MET A 177 -18.03 3.39 1.16
N HIS A 178 -18.02 2.23 0.51
CA HIS A 178 -19.14 1.28 0.47
C HIS A 178 -18.73 -0.18 0.64
N GLY A 179 -17.45 -0.44 0.90
CA GLY A 179 -16.90 -1.76 1.21
C GLY A 179 -15.52 -1.65 1.87
N GLY A 180 -14.97 -2.79 2.29
CA GLY A 180 -13.68 -2.84 2.96
C GLY A 180 -13.70 -2.40 4.41
N LYS A 181 -12.51 -2.31 5.00
CA LYS A 181 -12.28 -1.94 6.40
C LYS A 181 -11.05 -1.03 6.50
N MET A 182 -11.12 -0.05 7.39
CA MET A 182 -9.98 0.82 7.66
C MET A 182 -9.67 0.80 9.15
N PHE A 183 -8.37 0.73 9.47
CA PHE A 183 -7.84 0.81 10.84
C PHE A 183 -6.96 2.04 10.97
N LEU A 184 -7.31 2.93 11.86
CA LEU A 184 -6.56 4.15 12.15
C LEU A 184 -6.01 4.06 13.58
N ARG A 185 -4.71 4.13 13.78
CA ARG A 185 -4.14 4.07 15.13
C ARG A 185 -4.53 5.32 15.95
N GLY A 186 -5.10 5.11 17.13
CA GLY A 186 -5.61 6.13 18.02
C GLY A 186 -7.13 6.18 18.08
N THR A 187 -7.69 7.10 18.86
CA THR A 187 -9.16 7.28 19.02
C THR A 187 -9.78 8.08 17.89
N CYS A 188 -9.00 8.90 17.19
CA CYS A 188 -9.45 9.70 16.04
C CYS A 188 -10.64 10.64 16.29
N ASP A 189 -10.85 11.08 17.54
CA ASP A 189 -12.01 11.88 17.98
C ASP A 189 -12.13 13.23 17.25
N ASN A 190 -11.03 13.76 16.74
CA ASN A 190 -10.97 15.04 16.02
C ASN A 190 -11.07 14.89 14.48
N ILE A 191 -11.36 13.70 13.98
CA ILE A 191 -11.53 13.43 12.54
C ILE A 191 -13.02 13.40 12.22
N LYS A 192 -13.43 14.17 11.21
CA LYS A 192 -14.81 14.15 10.71
C LYS A 192 -14.95 13.08 9.64
N PHE A 193 -15.75 12.07 9.94
CA PHE A 193 -16.12 11.02 8.99
C PHE A 193 -17.47 11.32 8.33
N PRO A 194 -17.70 10.88 7.09
CA PRO A 194 -18.98 11.04 6.43
C PRO A 194 -20.06 10.14 7.06
N GLN A 195 -21.34 10.49 6.86
CA GLN A 195 -22.48 9.77 7.47
C GLN A 195 -22.63 8.31 6.98
N GLN A 196 -22.07 7.97 5.83
CA GLN A 196 -22.15 6.63 5.26
C GLN A 196 -21.16 5.63 5.87
N VAL A 197 -20.39 6.02 6.86
CA VAL A 197 -19.51 5.11 7.60
C VAL A 197 -19.84 5.15 9.10
N THR A 198 -19.51 4.04 9.78
CA THR A 198 -19.52 3.94 11.24
C THR A 198 -18.10 3.82 11.76
N THR A 199 -17.86 4.35 12.95
CA THR A 199 -16.55 4.27 13.60
C THR A 199 -16.69 3.78 15.03
N HIS A 200 -15.75 2.96 15.47
CA HIS A 200 -15.66 2.49 16.85
C HIS A 200 -14.20 2.11 17.19
N ILE A 201 -13.91 1.93 18.46
CA ILE A 201 -12.60 1.39 18.89
C ILE A 201 -12.60 -0.11 18.62
N ALA A 202 -11.54 -0.58 17.94
CA ALA A 202 -11.38 -1.98 17.60
C ALA A 202 -11.46 -2.87 18.84
N SER A 203 -12.23 -3.94 18.75
CA SER A 203 -12.18 -5.06 19.67
C SER A 203 -10.88 -5.86 19.50
N ASP A 204 -10.57 -6.75 20.46
CA ASP A 204 -9.39 -7.62 20.34
C ASP A 204 -9.49 -8.55 19.10
N ASP A 205 -10.70 -9.04 18.79
CA ASP A 205 -10.93 -9.85 17.59
C ASP A 205 -10.64 -9.06 16.31
N GLU A 206 -11.13 -7.82 16.22
CA GLU A 206 -10.85 -6.96 15.07
C GLU A 206 -9.37 -6.58 14.96
N LYS A 207 -8.68 -6.34 16.09
CA LYS A 207 -7.24 -6.11 16.08
C LYS A 207 -6.47 -7.33 15.59
N SER A 208 -6.94 -8.52 15.91
CA SER A 208 -6.31 -9.77 15.46
C SER A 208 -6.32 -9.92 13.94
N GLU A 209 -7.28 -9.31 13.24
CA GLU A 209 -7.36 -9.33 11.77
C GLU A 209 -6.13 -8.68 11.11
N ILE A 210 -5.51 -7.70 11.78
CA ILE A 210 -4.35 -6.98 11.27
C ILE A 210 -3.03 -7.35 11.97
N GLU A 211 -3.04 -8.31 12.89
CA GLU A 211 -1.88 -8.66 13.72
C GLU A 211 -0.70 -9.13 12.85
N ASP A 212 -0.89 -10.13 12.01
CA ASP A 212 0.16 -10.66 11.13
C ASP A 212 0.63 -9.60 10.11
N LEU A 213 -0.28 -8.77 9.64
CA LEU A 213 0.03 -7.66 8.75
C LEU A 213 0.97 -6.66 9.43
N LEU A 214 0.67 -6.27 10.67
CA LEU A 214 1.50 -5.36 11.44
C LEU A 214 2.84 -5.97 11.85
N LYS A 215 2.90 -7.27 12.17
CA LYS A 215 4.17 -7.97 12.41
C LYS A 215 5.09 -7.88 11.20
N ARG A 216 4.60 -8.23 10.01
CA ARG A 216 5.38 -8.14 8.76
C ARG A 216 5.82 -6.71 8.46
N PHE A 217 4.94 -5.73 8.67
CA PHE A 217 5.28 -4.31 8.51
C PHE A 217 6.40 -3.88 9.46
N CYS A 218 6.29 -4.24 10.76
CA CYS A 218 7.27 -3.89 11.77
C CYS A 218 8.62 -4.56 11.49
N ASP A 219 8.62 -5.84 11.16
CA ASP A 219 9.84 -6.60 10.83
C ASP A 219 10.56 -5.97 9.62
N MET A 220 9.82 -5.60 8.59
CA MET A 220 10.38 -4.99 7.38
C MET A 220 11.07 -3.66 7.65
N TYR A 221 10.50 -2.82 8.51
CA TYR A 221 11.00 -1.47 8.77
C TYR A 221 11.78 -1.30 10.07
N GLY A 222 12.03 -2.40 10.80
CA GLY A 222 12.76 -2.38 12.06
C GLY A 222 12.03 -1.62 13.18
N LEU A 223 10.71 -1.79 13.27
CA LEU A 223 9.85 -1.16 14.27
C LEU A 223 9.48 -2.15 15.37
N ASN A 224 9.22 -1.64 16.58
CA ASN A 224 8.75 -2.47 17.68
C ASN A 224 7.23 -2.74 17.49
N PHE A 225 6.88 -3.99 17.26
CA PHE A 225 5.49 -4.40 17.07
C PHE A 225 4.62 -4.09 18.28
N SER A 226 5.11 -4.36 19.51
CA SER A 226 4.32 -4.16 20.73
C SER A 226 3.97 -2.68 20.96
N ASP A 227 4.85 -1.76 20.62
CA ASP A 227 4.61 -0.31 20.76
C ASP A 227 3.50 0.18 19.83
N ILE A 228 3.27 -0.52 18.74
CA ILE A 228 2.22 -0.20 17.77
C ILE A 228 0.94 -0.97 18.07
N TYR A 229 1.04 -2.28 18.27
CA TYR A 229 -0.12 -3.16 18.40
C TYR A 229 -0.88 -2.94 19.71
N ASN A 230 -0.21 -2.55 20.80
CA ASN A 230 -0.84 -2.30 22.09
C ASN A 230 -1.66 -0.99 22.13
N GLU A 231 -1.50 -0.13 21.15
CA GLU A 231 -2.30 1.09 21.01
C GLU A 231 -3.75 0.79 20.64
N LYS A 232 -4.63 1.76 20.87
CA LYS A 232 -6.00 1.71 20.37
C LYS A 232 -6.02 1.93 18.86
N PHE A 233 -6.97 1.31 18.21
CA PHE A 233 -7.27 1.55 16.79
C PHE A 233 -8.74 1.94 16.65
N THR A 234 -9.00 2.94 15.84
CA THR A 234 -10.35 3.25 15.36
C THR A 234 -10.61 2.44 14.09
N VAL A 235 -11.68 1.64 14.11
CA VAL A 235 -12.16 0.92 12.92
C VAL A 235 -13.19 1.79 12.22
N VAL A 236 -13.07 1.87 10.89
CA VAL A 236 -14.04 2.54 10.02
C VAL A 236 -14.64 1.50 9.09
N LEU A 237 -15.96 1.42 9.08
CA LEU A 237 -16.75 0.50 8.27
C LEU A 237 -17.83 1.26 7.50
N PRO A 238 -18.18 0.82 6.27
CA PRO A 238 -19.35 1.37 5.61
C PRO A 238 -20.63 1.06 6.41
N ASP A 239 -21.53 2.04 6.52
CA ASP A 239 -22.83 1.83 7.15
C ASP A 239 -23.70 0.94 6.26
N THR A 240 -23.96 -0.28 6.70
CA THR A 240 -24.78 -1.24 5.97
C THR A 240 -26.26 -0.89 5.95
N LYS A 241 -26.71 0.04 6.81
CA LYS A 241 -28.09 0.54 6.87
C LYS A 241 -28.33 1.65 5.87
N ASN A 242 -27.32 2.10 5.14
CA ASN A 242 -27.46 3.17 4.16
C ASN A 242 -28.36 2.71 3.00
N PRO A 243 -29.52 3.39 2.76
CA PRO A 243 -30.44 3.04 1.69
C PRO A 243 -29.84 3.18 0.28
N PHE A 244 -28.76 3.93 0.14
CA PHE A 244 -28.05 4.09 -1.14
C PHE A 244 -27.12 2.91 -1.50
N LYS A 245 -26.94 1.92 -0.62
CA LYS A 245 -26.16 0.73 -0.90
C LYS A 245 -26.62 -0.02 -2.16
N GLN A 246 -27.92 0.02 -2.47
CA GLN A 246 -28.50 -0.61 -3.66
C GLN A 246 -28.20 0.14 -4.97
N MET A 247 -27.74 1.39 -4.91
CA MET A 247 -27.36 2.17 -6.10
C MET A 247 -25.97 1.81 -6.65
N TYR A 248 -25.17 1.13 -5.85
CA TYR A 248 -23.85 0.64 -6.24
C TYR A 248 -23.92 -0.85 -6.57
N VAL A 249 -24.45 -1.15 -7.75
CA VAL A 249 -24.54 -2.53 -8.24
C VAL A 249 -23.12 -3.04 -8.51
N THR A 250 -22.75 -4.08 -7.81
CA THR A 250 -21.54 -4.84 -8.15
C THR A 250 -21.79 -5.62 -9.43
N ASN A 251 -21.20 -5.21 -10.53
CA ASN A 251 -21.08 -6.04 -11.72
C ASN A 251 -19.94 -7.03 -11.56
#